data_0d9aa214bbdc85c2650560bd7af2d925
#
_entry.id   0d9aa214bbdc85c2650560bd7af2d925
#
_cell.length_a   1.000
_cell.length_b   1.000
_cell.length_c   1.000
_cell.angle_alpha   90.00
_cell.angle_beta   90.00
_cell.angle_gamma   90.00
#
_symmetry.space_group_name_H-M   'P 1'
#
loop_
_entity.id
_entity.type
_entity.pdbx_description
1 polymer ?
#
loop_
_entity_poly.entity_id
_entity_poly.type
_entity_poly.pdbx_seq_one_letter_code
_entity_poly.pdbx_strand_id
1 'polypeptide(L)'
;MDNRKHIISKILSRFRGWIQAAAALLTNPHLPNFFKGGIYQGKAKAVCVPGLNCYSCPAAAGACPIGSFQAVVGSSKFSFSYYITGFLILVGVLLGRFICGFLCPFGWLQDLLHKIPGKKQTTERLKPLTYLKYAVLFFTVIALPALVVNDVGMGDPFFCKYLCPQGVLEGAIPLSAVNPGIRSALGQLFTGKLMILIGVFVLSVLFYRPFCKWICPLGAFYALMNKVSLLGIKVDEHRCISCGACRRVCQMDVDVTSSPNHTECIRCGKCINACPTDAVSFCYGFASDSTRNGEKK
;
A
#
# COMPACT_ATOMS: atom_id res chain seq x y z
N MET A 1 4.43 -20.26 -25.53
CA MET A 1 5.01 -19.33 -24.52
C MET A 1 3.95 -18.72 -23.60
N ASP A 2 2.70 -18.66 -24.03
CA ASP A 2 1.57 -18.03 -23.30
C ASP A 2 1.06 -18.88 -22.12
N ASN A 3 1.04 -20.20 -22.23
CA ASN A 3 0.53 -21.09 -21.20
C ASN A 3 1.35 -21.07 -19.89
N ARG A 4 2.67 -20.94 -19.94
CA ARG A 4 3.54 -20.80 -18.77
C ARG A 4 3.26 -19.52 -17.97
N LYS A 5 3.07 -18.39 -18.65
CA LYS A 5 2.77 -17.10 -18.01
C LYS A 5 1.45 -17.15 -17.26
N HIS A 6 0.48 -17.85 -17.83
CA HIS A 6 -0.83 -18.03 -17.23
C HIS A 6 -0.78 -18.90 -15.97
N ILE A 7 -0.07 -20.01 -16.02
CA ILE A 7 0.15 -20.89 -14.85
C ILE A 7 0.85 -20.14 -13.72
N ILE A 8 1.94 -19.41 -14.02
CA ILE A 8 2.66 -18.59 -13.03
C ILE A 8 1.74 -17.54 -12.41
N SER A 9 0.91 -16.87 -13.22
CA SER A 9 -0.04 -15.87 -12.74
C SER A 9 -1.07 -16.46 -11.77
N LYS A 10 -1.59 -17.65 -12.05
CA LYS A 10 -2.52 -18.37 -11.16
C LYS A 10 -1.85 -18.79 -9.86
N ILE A 11 -0.65 -19.36 -9.93
CA ILE A 11 0.13 -19.78 -8.76
C ILE A 11 0.39 -18.57 -7.85
N LEU A 12 0.92 -17.47 -8.41
CA LEU A 12 1.21 -16.25 -7.67
C LEU A 12 -0.02 -15.70 -6.94
N SER A 13 -1.14 -15.68 -7.63
CA SER A 13 -2.41 -15.20 -7.06
C SER A 13 -2.96 -16.14 -5.97
N ARG A 14 -2.80 -17.47 -6.11
CA ARG A 14 -3.21 -18.47 -5.13
C ARG A 14 -2.42 -18.38 -3.83
N PHE A 15 -1.10 -18.19 -3.93
CA PHE A 15 -0.19 -18.10 -2.79
C PHE A 15 0.00 -16.66 -2.26
N ARG A 16 -0.80 -15.71 -2.73
CA ARG A 16 -0.70 -14.29 -2.36
C ARG A 16 -0.60 -14.06 -0.85
N GLY A 17 -1.44 -14.71 -0.06
CA GLY A 17 -1.44 -14.55 1.40
C GLY A 17 -0.11 -14.98 2.06
N TRP A 18 0.48 -16.06 1.57
CA TRP A 18 1.79 -16.53 2.04
C TRP A 18 2.93 -15.60 1.62
N ILE A 19 2.86 -15.07 0.39
CA ILE A 19 3.84 -14.09 -0.10
C ILE A 19 3.77 -12.81 0.74
N GLN A 20 2.56 -12.35 1.09
CA GLN A 20 2.39 -11.19 1.97
C GLN A 20 2.93 -11.45 3.39
N ALA A 21 2.68 -12.63 3.95
CA ALA A 21 3.22 -13.02 5.26
C ALA A 21 4.76 -13.06 5.23
N ALA A 22 5.34 -13.68 4.21
CA ALA A 22 6.79 -13.72 4.03
C ALA A 22 7.37 -12.31 3.87
N ALA A 23 6.73 -11.44 3.07
CA ALA A 23 7.16 -10.05 2.89
C ALA A 23 7.08 -9.26 4.21
N ALA A 24 6.03 -9.46 5.03
CA ALA A 24 5.90 -8.83 6.34
C ALA A 24 7.01 -9.27 7.31
N LEU A 25 7.38 -10.56 7.31
CA LEU A 25 8.47 -11.09 8.13
C LEU A 25 9.84 -10.59 7.64
N LEU A 26 10.07 -10.57 6.33
CA LEU A 26 11.33 -10.08 5.75
C LEU A 26 11.55 -8.58 5.99
N THR A 27 10.49 -7.79 6.01
CA THR A 27 10.59 -6.35 6.32
C THR A 27 10.71 -6.08 7.82
N ASN A 28 10.32 -7.04 8.68
CA ASN A 28 10.35 -6.96 10.14
C ASN A 28 11.07 -8.14 10.78
N PRO A 29 12.37 -8.39 10.49
CA PRO A 29 13.07 -9.58 10.96
C PRO A 29 13.45 -9.53 12.45
N HIS A 30 13.46 -8.34 13.07
CA HIS A 30 13.92 -8.15 14.46
C HIS A 30 12.78 -8.30 15.48
N LEU A 31 11.94 -9.35 15.33
CA LEU A 31 10.80 -9.60 16.22
C LEU A 31 11.14 -9.63 17.73
N PRO A 32 12.31 -10.14 18.19
CA PRO A 32 12.66 -10.10 19.60
C PRO A 32 12.72 -8.70 20.21
N ASN A 33 12.88 -7.65 19.40
CA ASN A 33 12.91 -6.27 19.88
C ASN A 33 11.55 -5.78 20.41
N PHE A 34 10.44 -6.42 20.04
CA PHE A 34 9.15 -6.15 20.66
C PHE A 34 9.14 -6.41 22.17
N PHE A 35 9.88 -7.43 22.61
CA PHE A 35 10.00 -7.78 24.03
C PHE A 35 11.10 -6.97 24.73
N LYS A 36 12.12 -6.52 24.00
CA LYS A 36 13.21 -5.71 24.55
C LYS A 36 12.85 -4.22 24.66
N GLY A 37 11.80 -3.77 23.99
CA GLY A 37 11.37 -2.36 23.97
C GLY A 37 12.35 -1.41 23.27
N GLY A 38 13.26 -1.92 22.45
CA GLY A 38 14.24 -1.14 21.70
C GLY A 38 13.94 -1.12 20.20
N ILE A 39 14.18 0.03 19.56
CA ILE A 39 14.05 0.17 18.10
C ILE A 39 15.38 -0.25 17.46
N TYR A 40 15.32 -1.12 16.45
CA TYR A 40 16.51 -1.45 15.66
C TYR A 40 17.06 -0.21 14.97
N GLN A 41 18.37 0.05 15.10
CA GLN A 41 19.05 1.24 14.55
C GLN A 41 20.24 0.87 13.62
N GLY A 42 20.24 -0.33 13.07
CA GLY A 42 21.30 -0.77 12.16
C GLY A 42 21.26 -0.08 10.80
N LYS A 43 22.33 -0.24 10.02
CA LYS A 43 22.50 0.37 8.67
C LYS A 43 21.35 0.08 7.70
N ALA A 44 20.63 -1.03 7.86
CA ALA A 44 19.49 -1.38 7.03
C ALA A 44 18.32 -0.37 7.13
N LYS A 45 18.22 0.40 8.24
CA LYS A 45 17.23 1.50 8.37
C LYS A 45 17.40 2.62 7.34
N ALA A 46 18.57 2.76 6.73
CA ALA A 46 18.79 3.72 5.64
C ALA A 46 18.13 3.29 4.33
N VAL A 47 17.75 2.01 4.19
CA VAL A 47 17.12 1.47 3.00
C VAL A 47 15.61 1.50 3.15
N CYS A 48 14.90 2.02 2.13
CA CYS A 48 13.44 2.01 2.11
C CYS A 48 12.89 0.64 1.73
N VAL A 49 11.84 0.21 2.44
CA VAL A 49 11.02 -0.93 2.04
C VAL A 49 9.91 -0.48 1.08
N PRO A 50 9.44 -1.32 0.14
CA PRO A 50 8.47 -0.89 -0.86
C PRO A 50 7.06 -0.68 -0.29
N GLY A 51 6.73 -1.31 0.84
CA GLY A 51 5.41 -1.26 1.50
C GLY A 51 5.33 -0.22 2.62
N LEU A 52 4.13 -0.05 3.17
CA LEU A 52 3.92 0.76 4.36
C LEU A 52 4.41 -0.02 5.58
N ASN A 53 5.49 0.44 6.20
CA ASN A 53 6.12 -0.14 7.38
C ASN A 53 6.65 0.98 8.28
N CYS A 54 6.38 0.95 9.58
CA CYS A 54 6.74 2.08 10.44
C CYS A 54 8.23 2.11 10.76
N TYR A 55 8.87 3.29 10.61
CA TYR A 55 10.27 3.48 11.02
C TYR A 55 10.48 3.21 12.52
N SER A 56 9.50 3.58 13.35
CA SER A 56 9.54 3.39 14.81
C SER A 56 9.16 1.97 15.25
N CYS A 57 8.89 1.05 14.31
CA CYS A 57 8.65 -0.34 14.64
C CYS A 57 9.93 -0.98 15.21
N PRO A 58 9.87 -1.63 16.39
CA PRO A 58 11.01 -2.34 16.98
C PRO A 58 11.62 -3.39 16.05
N ALA A 59 10.78 -4.10 15.32
CA ALA A 59 11.19 -5.19 14.43
C ALA A 59 11.62 -4.74 13.04
N ALA A 60 11.30 -3.52 12.61
CA ALA A 60 11.52 -3.08 11.23
C ALA A 60 13.00 -2.94 10.89
N ALA A 61 13.44 -3.62 9.83
CA ALA A 61 14.80 -3.50 9.31
C ALA A 61 14.97 -2.26 8.41
N GLY A 62 13.92 -1.83 7.69
CA GLY A 62 13.99 -0.72 6.75
C GLY A 62 13.05 0.45 7.08
N ALA A 63 13.22 1.55 6.36
CA ALA A 63 12.42 2.77 6.54
C ALA A 63 11.14 2.77 5.71
N CYS A 64 10.11 3.43 6.22
CA CYS A 64 8.89 3.70 5.47
C CYS A 64 9.14 4.73 4.37
N PRO A 65 8.82 4.45 3.09
CA PRO A 65 9.11 5.37 2.00
C PRO A 65 8.32 6.69 2.12
N ILE A 66 7.10 6.67 2.66
CA ILE A 66 6.32 7.90 2.87
C ILE A 66 6.89 8.73 4.03
N GLY A 67 7.31 8.10 5.12
CA GLY A 67 7.96 8.80 6.22
C GLY A 67 9.27 9.46 5.79
N SER A 68 10.10 8.72 5.05
CA SER A 68 11.35 9.22 4.49
C SER A 68 11.11 10.34 3.47
N PHE A 69 10.08 10.22 2.63
CA PHE A 69 9.73 11.25 1.65
C PHE A 69 9.28 12.56 2.33
N GLN A 70 8.46 12.48 3.39
CA GLN A 70 8.08 13.66 4.18
C GLN A 70 9.31 14.34 4.81
N ALA A 71 10.25 13.55 5.36
CA ALA A 71 11.49 14.10 5.92
C ALA A 71 12.32 14.83 4.86
N VAL A 72 12.41 14.28 3.64
CA VAL A 72 13.11 14.94 2.52
C VAL A 72 12.42 16.22 2.09
N VAL A 73 11.10 16.21 1.97
CA VAL A 73 10.31 17.40 1.61
C VAL A 73 10.43 18.47 2.70
N GLY A 74 10.32 18.08 3.97
CA GLY A 74 10.46 19.00 5.12
C GLY A 74 11.87 19.56 5.28
N SER A 75 12.92 18.88 4.79
CA SER A 75 14.31 19.36 4.81
C SER A 75 14.76 19.99 3.49
N SER A 76 13.86 20.21 2.54
CA SER A 76 14.19 20.71 1.19
C SER A 76 14.93 22.06 1.15
N LYS A 77 14.77 22.88 2.21
CA LYS A 77 15.51 24.14 2.38
C LYS A 77 17.02 23.92 2.62
N PHE A 78 17.42 22.75 3.15
CA PHE A 78 18.82 22.45 3.46
C PHE A 78 19.45 21.55 2.39
N SER A 79 18.81 20.43 2.08
CA SER A 79 19.24 19.51 1.02
C SER A 79 18.09 18.60 0.60
N PHE A 80 17.93 18.38 -0.70
CA PHE A 80 16.94 17.46 -1.23
C PHE A 80 17.60 16.12 -1.58
N SER A 81 17.20 15.04 -0.89
CA SER A 81 17.68 13.69 -1.17
C SER A 81 16.89 13.04 -2.31
N TYR A 82 17.51 12.92 -3.47
CA TYR A 82 16.91 12.28 -4.65
C TYR A 82 16.74 10.77 -4.51
N TYR A 83 17.44 10.13 -3.54
CA TYR A 83 17.37 8.68 -3.32
C TYR A 83 15.95 8.20 -3.09
N ILE A 84 15.21 8.82 -2.18
CA ILE A 84 13.85 8.39 -1.80
C ILE A 84 12.89 8.59 -2.97
N THR A 85 12.96 9.73 -3.63
CA THR A 85 12.13 10.04 -4.79
C THR A 85 12.42 9.07 -5.93
N GLY A 86 13.70 8.82 -6.23
CA GLY A 86 14.12 7.86 -7.24
C GLY A 86 13.70 6.43 -6.92
N PHE A 87 13.82 6.00 -5.65
CA PHE A 87 13.35 4.71 -5.18
C PHE A 87 11.84 4.54 -5.40
N LEU A 88 11.02 5.52 -4.98
CA LEU A 88 9.58 5.48 -5.15
C LEU A 88 9.16 5.42 -6.62
N ILE A 89 9.81 6.22 -7.48
CA ILE A 89 9.54 6.23 -8.92
C ILE A 89 9.96 4.90 -9.54
N LEU A 90 11.18 4.42 -9.26
CA LEU A 90 11.69 3.16 -9.79
C LEU A 90 10.76 2.01 -9.45
N VAL A 91 10.46 1.84 -8.18
CA VAL A 91 9.60 0.76 -7.69
C VAL A 91 8.17 0.90 -8.23
N GLY A 92 7.67 2.14 -8.33
CA GLY A 92 6.36 2.45 -8.91
C GLY A 92 6.28 2.11 -10.40
N VAL A 93 7.31 2.43 -11.20
CA VAL A 93 7.39 2.10 -12.63
C VAL A 93 7.56 0.59 -12.85
N LEU A 94 8.36 -0.09 -12.03
CA LEU A 94 8.55 -1.53 -12.18
C LEU A 94 7.30 -2.32 -11.82
N LEU A 95 6.66 -2.03 -10.67
CA LEU A 95 5.64 -2.88 -10.07
C LEU A 95 4.28 -2.20 -9.90
N GLY A 96 4.21 -0.87 -9.87
CA GLY A 96 2.98 -0.13 -9.60
C GLY A 96 2.32 -0.55 -8.28
N ARG A 97 1.00 -0.70 -8.26
CA ARG A 97 0.24 -1.12 -7.06
C ARG A 97 0.33 -2.61 -6.73
N PHE A 98 1.08 -3.41 -7.48
CA PHE A 98 1.39 -4.78 -7.10
C PHE A 98 2.01 -4.86 -5.69
N ILE A 99 2.82 -3.89 -5.34
CA ILE A 99 3.40 -3.75 -3.99
C ILE A 99 2.31 -3.74 -2.92
N CYS A 100 1.25 -2.97 -3.12
CA CYS A 100 0.11 -2.92 -2.20
C CYS A 100 -0.60 -4.29 -2.12
N GLY A 101 -0.59 -5.04 -3.22
CA GLY A 101 -1.21 -6.35 -3.31
C GLY A 101 -0.43 -7.47 -2.64
N PHE A 102 0.90 -7.45 -2.70
CA PHE A 102 1.76 -8.58 -2.34
C PHE A 102 2.83 -8.29 -1.29
N LEU A 103 3.33 -7.05 -1.19
CA LEU A 103 4.50 -6.74 -0.36
C LEU A 103 4.20 -5.85 0.85
N CYS A 104 3.00 -5.25 0.92
CA CYS A 104 2.67 -4.31 1.98
C CYS A 104 2.14 -5.03 3.23
N PRO A 105 2.84 -4.95 4.41
CA PRO A 105 2.39 -5.57 5.65
C PRO A 105 1.02 -5.07 6.11
N PHE A 106 0.79 -3.76 6.05
CA PHE A 106 -0.50 -3.18 6.45
C PHE A 106 -1.66 -3.60 5.50
N GLY A 107 -1.34 -3.80 4.22
CA GLY A 107 -2.31 -4.37 3.27
C GLY A 107 -2.68 -5.81 3.62
N TRP A 108 -1.72 -6.61 4.07
CA TRP A 108 -1.96 -7.98 4.55
C TRP A 108 -2.83 -8.00 5.80
N LEU A 109 -2.56 -7.13 6.77
CA LEU A 109 -3.38 -7.00 7.97
C LEU A 109 -4.85 -6.69 7.64
N GLN A 110 -5.10 -5.73 6.73
CA GLN A 110 -6.47 -5.43 6.29
C GLN A 110 -7.13 -6.62 5.58
N ASP A 111 -6.37 -7.43 4.83
CA ASP A 111 -6.88 -8.66 4.22
C ASP A 111 -7.27 -9.69 5.29
N LEU A 112 -6.51 -9.80 6.39
CA LEU A 112 -6.85 -10.70 7.51
C LEU A 112 -8.10 -10.21 8.24
N LEU A 113 -8.19 -8.93 8.56
CA LEU A 113 -9.38 -8.35 9.20
C LEU A 113 -10.63 -8.53 8.34
N HIS A 114 -10.49 -8.41 7.02
CA HIS A 114 -11.62 -8.63 6.11
C HIS A 114 -12.10 -10.09 6.04
N LYS A 115 -11.31 -11.06 6.49
CA LYS A 115 -11.74 -12.47 6.58
C LYS A 115 -12.67 -12.72 7.76
N ILE A 116 -12.71 -11.86 8.77
CA ILE A 116 -13.63 -11.98 9.90
C ILE A 116 -15.06 -11.99 9.38
N PRO A 117 -15.90 -12.95 9.79
CA PRO A 117 -17.29 -13.04 9.33
C PRO A 117 -18.08 -11.80 9.74
N GLY A 118 -18.90 -11.28 8.84
CA GLY A 118 -19.71 -10.08 9.04
C GLY A 118 -20.35 -9.61 7.74
N LYS A 119 -21.20 -8.59 7.81
CA LYS A 119 -21.84 -7.98 6.63
C LYS A 119 -20.79 -7.26 5.79
N LYS A 120 -20.40 -7.86 4.65
CA LYS A 120 -19.49 -7.23 3.69
C LYS A 120 -20.24 -6.26 2.82
N GLN A 121 -19.70 -5.05 2.68
CA GLN A 121 -20.29 -4.00 1.86
C GLN A 121 -19.40 -3.70 0.66
N THR A 122 -20.03 -3.40 -0.47
CA THR A 122 -19.33 -2.93 -1.67
C THR A 122 -19.02 -1.45 -1.52
N THR A 123 -17.89 -1.03 -2.08
CA THR A 123 -17.49 0.40 -2.09
C THR A 123 -17.87 1.10 -3.39
N GLU A 124 -18.71 0.48 -4.22
CA GLU A 124 -19.07 1.01 -5.53
C GLU A 124 -19.73 2.40 -5.47
N ARG A 125 -20.59 2.63 -4.46
CA ARG A 125 -21.19 3.94 -4.20
C ARG A 125 -20.24 4.98 -3.61
N LEU A 126 -19.11 4.52 -3.03
CA LEU A 126 -18.11 5.36 -2.37
C LEU A 126 -16.89 5.64 -3.27
N LYS A 127 -17.02 5.41 -4.59
CA LYS A 127 -15.95 5.70 -5.55
C LYS A 127 -15.36 7.12 -5.45
N PRO A 128 -16.16 8.20 -5.27
CA PRO A 128 -15.59 9.54 -5.11
C PRO A 128 -14.61 9.66 -3.93
N LEU A 129 -14.80 8.87 -2.87
CA LEU A 129 -13.92 8.88 -1.70
C LEU A 129 -12.48 8.39 -2.02
N THR A 130 -12.29 7.68 -3.15
CA THR A 130 -10.95 7.26 -3.58
C THR A 130 -10.06 8.43 -3.97
N TYR A 131 -10.62 9.60 -4.27
CA TYR A 131 -9.84 10.81 -4.52
C TYR A 131 -9.24 11.41 -3.25
N LEU A 132 -9.80 11.11 -2.07
CA LEU A 132 -9.31 11.63 -0.78
C LEU A 132 -7.82 11.28 -0.55
N LYS A 133 -7.37 10.07 -0.93
CA LYS A 133 -5.95 9.68 -0.79
C LYS A 133 -4.99 10.60 -1.56
N TYR A 134 -5.41 11.17 -2.69
CA TYR A 134 -4.59 12.11 -3.46
C TYR A 134 -4.53 13.47 -2.76
N ALA A 135 -5.65 13.91 -2.16
CA ALA A 135 -5.65 15.09 -1.30
C ALA A 135 -4.75 14.88 -0.08
N VAL A 136 -4.84 13.72 0.59
CA VAL A 136 -3.94 13.35 1.70
C VAL A 136 -2.48 13.36 1.24
N LEU A 137 -2.16 12.76 0.09
CA LEU A 137 -0.79 12.78 -0.46
C LEU A 137 -0.30 14.22 -0.69
N PHE A 138 -1.09 15.05 -1.35
CA PHE A 138 -0.69 16.40 -1.68
C PHE A 138 -0.56 17.28 -0.42
N PHE A 139 -1.59 17.33 0.42
CA PHE A 139 -1.59 18.24 1.57
C PHE A 139 -0.67 17.74 2.70
N THR A 140 -0.80 16.49 3.15
CA THR A 140 -0.11 16.04 4.37
C THR A 140 1.29 15.50 4.15
N VAL A 141 1.65 15.13 2.92
CA VAL A 141 2.96 14.56 2.61
C VAL A 141 3.86 15.56 1.89
N ILE A 142 3.27 16.48 1.09
CA ILE A 142 4.03 17.45 0.29
C ILE A 142 3.85 18.87 0.84
N ALA A 143 2.63 19.43 0.80
CA ALA A 143 2.41 20.85 1.08
C ALA A 143 2.71 21.22 2.52
N LEU A 144 2.11 20.55 3.50
CA LEU A 144 2.31 20.89 4.91
C LEU A 144 3.74 20.70 5.39
N PRO A 145 4.46 19.60 5.09
CA PRO A 145 5.88 19.49 5.48
C PRO A 145 6.78 20.53 4.81
N ALA A 146 6.43 21.00 3.61
CA ALA A 146 7.21 22.03 2.92
C ALA A 146 6.95 23.45 3.45
N LEU A 147 5.73 23.74 3.88
CA LEU A 147 5.30 25.10 4.28
C LEU A 147 5.39 25.34 5.78
N VAL A 148 5.04 24.34 6.59
CA VAL A 148 5.02 24.44 8.06
C VAL A 148 6.30 23.86 8.61
N VAL A 149 7.23 24.74 8.93
CA VAL A 149 8.52 24.39 9.52
C VAL A 149 8.51 24.70 11.03
N ASN A 150 9.21 23.90 11.79
CA ASN A 150 9.44 24.12 13.22
C ASN A 150 10.58 25.14 13.44
N ASP A 151 10.87 25.48 14.70
CA ASP A 151 11.86 26.49 15.10
C ASP A 151 13.28 26.20 14.56
N VAL A 152 13.57 24.93 14.23
CA VAL A 152 14.85 24.50 13.66
C VAL A 152 14.84 24.61 12.12
N GLY A 153 13.72 25.01 11.50
CA GLY A 153 13.57 25.14 10.04
C GLY A 153 13.28 23.83 9.32
N MET A 154 12.95 22.76 10.05
CA MET A 154 12.54 21.46 9.48
C MET A 154 11.03 21.30 9.49
N GLY A 155 10.48 20.76 8.40
CA GLY A 155 9.06 20.50 8.29
C GLY A 155 8.62 19.26 9.11
N ASP A 156 7.48 19.36 9.76
CA ASP A 156 6.88 18.25 10.50
C ASP A 156 6.31 17.18 9.55
N PRO A 157 6.47 15.88 9.84
CA PRO A 157 5.88 14.80 9.05
C PRO A 157 4.39 14.62 9.36
N PHE A 158 3.54 15.52 8.85
CA PHE A 158 2.11 15.61 9.19
C PHE A 158 1.34 14.30 9.05
N PHE A 159 1.51 13.57 7.94
CA PHE A 159 0.83 12.30 7.76
C PHE A 159 1.24 11.29 8.86
N CYS A 160 2.53 11.12 9.11
CA CYS A 160 3.03 10.20 10.12
C CYS A 160 2.64 10.63 11.54
N LYS A 161 2.64 11.95 11.81
CA LYS A 161 2.35 12.52 13.12
C LYS A 161 0.86 12.42 13.49
N TYR A 162 -0.05 12.65 12.53
CA TYR A 162 -1.49 12.81 12.83
C TYR A 162 -2.38 11.71 12.25
N LEU A 163 -2.07 11.14 11.08
CA LEU A 163 -3.00 10.28 10.33
C LEU A 163 -2.58 8.81 10.23
N CYS A 164 -1.27 8.50 10.35
CA CYS A 164 -0.78 7.16 10.09
C CYS A 164 -1.15 6.16 11.20
N PRO A 165 -2.03 5.17 10.96
CA PRO A 165 -2.38 4.15 11.94
C PRO A 165 -1.24 3.15 12.19
N GLN A 166 -0.37 2.94 11.19
CA GLN A 166 0.75 2.00 11.27
C GLN A 166 1.74 2.40 12.37
N GLY A 167 1.97 3.70 12.56
CA GLY A 167 2.85 4.21 13.61
C GLY A 167 2.36 3.89 15.01
N VAL A 168 1.04 3.84 15.22
CA VAL A 168 0.45 3.41 16.49
C VAL A 168 0.56 1.91 16.66
N LEU A 169 0.19 1.15 15.61
CA LEU A 169 0.14 -0.30 15.64
C LEU A 169 1.51 -0.94 15.86
N GLU A 170 2.50 -0.54 15.06
CA GLU A 170 3.83 -1.17 15.08
C GLU A 170 4.84 -0.47 16.00
N GLY A 171 4.61 0.80 16.31
CA GLY A 171 5.52 1.61 17.12
C GLY A 171 4.97 1.89 18.51
N ALA A 172 3.96 2.74 18.62
CA ALA A 172 3.52 3.27 19.91
C ALA A 172 2.98 2.18 20.86
N ILE A 173 2.13 1.26 20.38
CA ILE A 173 1.56 0.19 21.21
C ILE A 173 2.65 -0.73 21.75
N PRO A 174 3.52 -1.35 20.93
CA PRO A 174 4.55 -2.25 21.44
C PRO A 174 5.54 -1.57 22.39
N LEU A 175 6.00 -0.36 22.04
CA LEU A 175 6.98 0.36 22.84
C LEU A 175 6.40 0.80 24.19
N SER A 176 5.17 1.27 24.23
CA SER A 176 4.51 1.66 25.48
C SER A 176 4.12 0.48 26.37
N ALA A 177 3.92 -0.70 25.79
CA ALA A 177 3.66 -1.92 26.56
C ALA A 177 4.87 -2.34 27.39
N VAL A 178 6.08 -2.16 26.84
CA VAL A 178 7.34 -2.60 27.49
C VAL A 178 8.00 -1.48 28.29
N ASN A 179 7.92 -0.22 27.84
CA ASN A 179 8.61 0.92 28.46
C ASN A 179 7.65 1.81 29.25
N PRO A 180 7.70 1.81 30.61
CA PRO A 180 6.84 2.67 31.43
C PRO A 180 7.02 4.17 31.17
N GLY A 181 8.26 4.62 30.88
CA GLY A 181 8.55 6.02 30.56
C GLY A 181 7.87 6.48 29.26
N ILE A 182 7.81 5.63 28.23
CA ILE A 182 7.07 5.95 27.01
C ILE A 182 5.56 5.99 27.29
N ARG A 183 5.07 5.05 28.11
CA ARG A 183 3.65 5.00 28.49
C ARG A 183 3.20 6.28 29.22
N SER A 184 4.00 6.81 30.15
CA SER A 184 3.69 8.05 30.87
C SER A 184 3.74 9.29 29.98
N ALA A 185 4.50 9.25 28.88
CA ALA A 185 4.61 10.33 27.90
C ALA A 185 3.50 10.32 26.83
N LEU A 186 2.62 9.30 26.81
CA LEU A 186 1.51 9.23 25.86
C LEU A 186 0.48 10.32 26.17
N GLY A 187 0.33 11.25 25.24
CA GLY A 187 -0.62 12.36 25.35
C GLY A 187 -1.83 12.22 24.44
N GLN A 188 -2.56 13.33 24.29
CA GLN A 188 -3.79 13.42 23.48
C GLN A 188 -3.59 13.02 22.01
N LEU A 189 -2.40 13.27 21.46
CA LEU A 189 -2.06 12.86 20.09
C LEU A 189 -2.11 11.33 19.89
N PHE A 190 -1.65 10.57 20.88
CA PHE A 190 -1.74 9.10 20.86
C PHE A 190 -3.19 8.65 20.84
N THR A 191 -4.05 9.22 21.69
CA THR A 191 -5.47 8.89 21.77
C THR A 191 -6.17 9.15 20.43
N GLY A 192 -5.93 10.30 19.82
CA GLY A 192 -6.50 10.63 18.50
C GLY A 192 -6.10 9.62 17.42
N LYS A 193 -4.81 9.25 17.35
CA LYS A 193 -4.32 8.25 16.39
C LYS A 193 -4.82 6.83 16.70
N LEU A 194 -5.02 6.49 17.97
CA LEU A 194 -5.60 5.20 18.37
C LEU A 194 -7.05 5.10 17.88
N MET A 195 -7.83 6.17 17.96
CA MET A 195 -9.19 6.21 17.42
C MET A 195 -9.20 6.01 15.90
N ILE A 196 -8.23 6.60 15.17
CA ILE A 196 -8.07 6.37 13.73
C ILE A 196 -7.75 4.89 13.46
N LEU A 197 -6.84 4.28 14.21
CA LEU A 197 -6.49 2.86 14.08
C LEU A 197 -7.72 1.96 14.28
N ILE A 198 -8.49 2.19 15.36
CA ILE A 198 -9.71 1.45 15.66
C ILE A 198 -10.73 1.64 14.53
N GLY A 199 -10.92 2.87 14.06
CA GLY A 199 -11.80 3.16 12.92
C GLY A 199 -11.40 2.40 11.65
N VAL A 200 -10.10 2.37 11.33
CA VAL A 200 -9.58 1.60 10.20
C VAL A 200 -9.81 0.10 10.38
N PHE A 201 -9.69 -0.43 11.59
CA PHE A 201 -9.93 -1.84 11.87
C PHE A 201 -11.39 -2.19 11.68
N VAL A 202 -12.32 -1.42 12.24
CA VAL A 202 -13.76 -1.63 12.08
C VAL A 202 -14.15 -1.53 10.60
N LEU A 203 -13.68 -0.50 9.91
CA LEU A 203 -13.93 -0.34 8.48
C LEU A 203 -13.33 -1.48 7.64
N SER A 204 -12.19 -2.08 8.05
CA SER A 204 -11.56 -3.20 7.34
C SER A 204 -12.35 -4.51 7.47
N VAL A 205 -13.13 -4.66 8.53
CA VAL A 205 -14.07 -5.79 8.65
C VAL A 205 -15.24 -5.64 7.66
N LEU A 206 -15.76 -4.41 7.50
CA LEU A 206 -16.92 -4.10 6.65
C LEU A 206 -16.54 -3.99 5.18
N PHE A 207 -15.49 -3.21 4.88
CA PHE A 207 -15.03 -2.88 3.53
C PHE A 207 -13.67 -3.51 3.23
N TYR A 208 -13.45 -3.88 1.98
CA TYR A 208 -12.16 -4.39 1.56
C TYR A 208 -11.13 -3.27 1.44
N ARG A 209 -10.08 -3.29 2.28
CA ARG A 209 -8.95 -2.36 2.28
C ARG A 209 -9.32 -0.86 2.29
N PRO A 210 -10.14 -0.39 3.22
CA PRO A 210 -10.63 0.99 3.23
C PRO A 210 -9.50 2.02 3.35
N PHE A 211 -8.50 1.77 4.20
CA PHE A 211 -7.35 2.65 4.32
C PHE A 211 -6.56 2.78 3.00
N CYS A 212 -6.30 1.66 2.32
CA CYS A 212 -5.60 1.65 1.03
C CYS A 212 -6.40 2.31 -0.10
N LYS A 213 -7.74 2.25 -0.03
CA LYS A 213 -8.63 2.88 -1.02
C LYS A 213 -8.72 4.39 -0.82
N TRP A 214 -8.83 4.87 0.43
CA TRP A 214 -9.28 6.23 0.70
C TRP A 214 -8.24 7.15 1.32
N ILE A 215 -7.31 6.63 2.12
CA ILE A 215 -6.43 7.47 2.96
C ILE A 215 -4.95 7.32 2.62
N CYS A 216 -4.50 6.12 2.21
CA CYS A 216 -3.08 5.81 2.09
C CYS A 216 -2.36 6.63 1.01
N PRO A 217 -1.41 7.53 1.37
CA PRO A 217 -0.67 8.32 0.39
C PRO A 217 0.29 7.48 -0.46
N LEU A 218 0.86 6.40 0.09
CA LEU A 218 1.68 5.46 -0.68
C LEU A 218 0.82 4.76 -1.75
N GLY A 219 -0.42 4.39 -1.38
CA GLY A 219 -1.41 3.85 -2.32
C GLY A 219 -1.80 4.84 -3.41
N ALA A 220 -1.85 6.15 -3.11
CA ALA A 220 -2.07 7.21 -4.09
C ALA A 220 -0.90 7.33 -5.05
N PHE A 221 0.34 7.38 -4.53
CA PHE A 221 1.55 7.48 -5.34
C PHE A 221 1.67 6.31 -6.34
N TYR A 222 1.56 5.07 -5.86
CA TYR A 222 1.60 3.91 -6.74
C TYR A 222 0.40 3.79 -7.68
N ALA A 223 -0.75 4.39 -7.34
CA ALA A 223 -1.90 4.47 -8.23
C ALA A 223 -1.60 5.32 -9.47
N LEU A 224 -0.91 6.47 -9.30
CA LEU A 224 -0.48 7.30 -10.41
C LEU A 224 0.48 6.54 -11.34
N MET A 225 1.40 5.76 -10.76
CA MET A 225 2.36 4.95 -11.54
C MET A 225 1.71 3.72 -12.19
N ASN A 226 0.51 3.31 -11.79
CA ASN A 226 -0.12 2.08 -12.26
C ASN A 226 -0.35 2.06 -13.77
N LYS A 227 -0.58 3.23 -14.39
CA LYS A 227 -0.78 3.38 -15.84
C LYS A 227 0.51 3.19 -16.64
N VAL A 228 1.65 3.60 -16.08
CA VAL A 228 2.96 3.57 -16.74
C VAL A 228 3.84 2.40 -16.30
N SER A 229 3.38 1.60 -15.33
CA SER A 229 4.19 0.51 -14.77
C SER A 229 4.37 -0.65 -15.74
N LEU A 230 5.55 -1.26 -15.70
CA LEU A 230 5.93 -2.40 -16.54
C LEU A 230 5.10 -3.64 -16.23
N LEU A 231 4.89 -3.96 -14.95
CA LEU A 231 3.99 -5.04 -14.56
C LEU A 231 2.55 -4.59 -14.76
N GLY A 232 1.77 -5.34 -15.51
CA GLY A 232 0.37 -5.03 -15.82
C GLY A 232 -0.53 -6.26 -15.80
N ILE A 233 -1.82 -6.03 -16.03
CA ILE A 233 -2.79 -7.07 -16.34
C ILE A 233 -3.15 -6.92 -17.82
N LYS A 234 -3.19 -8.04 -18.54
CA LYS A 234 -3.64 -8.14 -19.92
C LYS A 234 -4.87 -9.03 -19.99
N VAL A 235 -5.85 -8.63 -20.79
CA VAL A 235 -7.02 -9.43 -21.15
C VAL A 235 -6.88 -9.82 -22.62
N ASP A 236 -6.99 -11.11 -22.90
CA ASP A 236 -7.00 -11.66 -24.25
C ASP A 236 -8.45 -11.62 -24.77
N GLU A 237 -8.72 -10.76 -25.74
CA GLU A 237 -10.06 -10.55 -26.29
C GLU A 237 -10.58 -11.79 -27.03
N HIS A 238 -9.69 -12.58 -27.67
CA HIS A 238 -10.08 -13.80 -28.38
C HIS A 238 -10.54 -14.93 -27.45
N ARG A 239 -10.04 -14.94 -26.21
CA ARG A 239 -10.43 -15.90 -25.16
C ARG A 239 -11.53 -15.38 -24.26
N CYS A 240 -11.78 -14.08 -24.27
CA CYS A 240 -12.74 -13.45 -23.38
C CYS A 240 -14.18 -13.65 -23.87
N ILE A 241 -14.96 -14.41 -23.13
CA ILE A 241 -16.39 -14.65 -23.41
C ILE A 241 -17.32 -13.62 -22.74
N SER A 242 -16.80 -12.51 -22.23
CA SER A 242 -17.54 -11.42 -21.59
C SER A 242 -18.50 -11.84 -20.47
N CYS A 243 -18.20 -12.94 -19.75
CA CYS A 243 -19.06 -13.49 -18.69
C CYS A 243 -19.13 -12.64 -17.40
N GLY A 244 -18.29 -11.61 -17.26
CA GLY A 244 -18.26 -10.71 -16.10
C GLY A 244 -17.75 -11.32 -14.79
N ALA A 245 -17.23 -12.55 -14.77
CA ALA A 245 -16.75 -13.21 -13.55
C ALA A 245 -15.60 -12.42 -12.89
N CYS A 246 -14.67 -11.87 -13.69
CA CYS A 246 -13.56 -11.05 -13.23
C CYS A 246 -14.01 -9.76 -12.52
N ARG A 247 -15.08 -9.11 -13.00
CA ARG A 247 -15.67 -7.92 -12.38
C ARG A 247 -16.34 -8.27 -11.04
N ARG A 248 -17.13 -9.35 -10.99
CA ARG A 248 -17.84 -9.79 -9.76
C ARG A 248 -16.90 -10.15 -8.62
N VAL A 249 -15.73 -10.72 -8.91
CA VAL A 249 -14.75 -11.13 -7.88
C VAL A 249 -13.84 -9.98 -7.44
N CYS A 250 -13.86 -8.86 -8.15
CA CYS A 250 -12.97 -7.73 -7.88
C CYS A 250 -13.40 -6.95 -6.64
N GLN A 251 -12.69 -7.12 -5.53
CA GLN A 251 -12.95 -6.40 -4.28
C GLN A 251 -12.47 -4.93 -4.31
N MET A 252 -11.74 -4.53 -5.37
CA MET A 252 -11.33 -3.15 -5.59
C MET A 252 -12.30 -2.39 -6.50
N ASP A 253 -13.44 -3.00 -6.85
CA ASP A 253 -14.50 -2.43 -7.70
C ASP A 253 -14.00 -1.96 -9.08
N VAL A 254 -13.01 -2.68 -9.64
CA VAL A 254 -12.43 -2.42 -10.97
C VAL A 254 -12.96 -3.43 -11.97
N ASP A 255 -13.43 -2.93 -13.11
CA ASP A 255 -13.70 -3.75 -14.27
C ASP A 255 -12.43 -3.93 -15.10
N VAL A 256 -11.84 -5.12 -15.01
CA VAL A 256 -10.56 -5.44 -15.67
C VAL A 256 -10.71 -5.55 -17.17
N THR A 257 -11.93 -5.85 -17.69
CA THR A 257 -12.18 -5.97 -19.13
C THR A 257 -12.20 -4.61 -19.82
N SER A 258 -12.76 -3.59 -19.15
CA SER A 258 -12.79 -2.23 -19.70
C SER A 258 -11.53 -1.41 -19.35
N SER A 259 -10.88 -1.71 -18.22
CA SER A 259 -9.72 -0.93 -17.74
C SER A 259 -8.73 -1.82 -16.98
N PRO A 260 -7.92 -2.64 -17.67
CA PRO A 260 -7.07 -3.64 -17.05
C PRO A 260 -6.00 -3.06 -16.11
N ASN A 261 -5.51 -1.85 -16.40
CA ASN A 261 -4.49 -1.15 -15.59
C ASN A 261 -5.05 0.07 -14.86
N HIS A 262 -6.32 -0.02 -14.42
CA HIS A 262 -6.95 1.03 -13.64
C HIS A 262 -6.13 1.42 -12.41
N THR A 263 -6.17 2.71 -12.04
CA THR A 263 -5.41 3.26 -10.89
C THR A 263 -5.72 2.56 -9.58
N GLU A 264 -6.95 2.03 -9.40
CA GLU A 264 -7.34 1.30 -8.20
C GLU A 264 -6.97 -0.19 -8.21
N CYS A 265 -6.51 -0.74 -9.34
CA CYS A 265 -6.14 -2.15 -9.42
C CYS A 265 -4.85 -2.43 -8.64
N ILE A 266 -4.94 -3.23 -7.57
CA ILE A 266 -3.77 -3.68 -6.76
C ILE A 266 -3.10 -4.94 -7.32
N ARG A 267 -3.51 -5.37 -8.50
CA ARG A 267 -2.97 -6.55 -9.20
C ARG A 267 -2.96 -7.82 -8.33
N CYS A 268 -4.00 -8.02 -7.53
CA CYS A 268 -4.10 -9.16 -6.60
C CYS A 268 -4.30 -10.52 -7.28
N GLY A 269 -4.64 -10.55 -8.57
CA GLY A 269 -4.81 -11.76 -9.36
C GLY A 269 -6.13 -12.52 -9.14
N LYS A 270 -7.09 -12.03 -8.31
CA LYS A 270 -8.38 -12.71 -8.12
C LYS A 270 -9.15 -12.89 -9.42
N CYS A 271 -9.12 -11.89 -10.30
CA CYS A 271 -9.72 -11.95 -11.64
C CYS A 271 -9.09 -13.04 -12.53
N ILE A 272 -7.79 -13.32 -12.38
CA ILE A 272 -7.07 -14.36 -13.11
C ILE A 272 -7.59 -15.74 -12.69
N ASN A 273 -7.73 -15.97 -11.38
CA ASN A 273 -8.23 -17.23 -10.86
C ASN A 273 -9.72 -17.48 -11.14
N ALA A 274 -10.50 -16.41 -11.29
CA ALA A 274 -11.94 -16.51 -11.56
C ALA A 274 -12.28 -16.62 -13.04
N CYS A 275 -11.29 -16.44 -13.94
CA CYS A 275 -11.53 -16.48 -15.37
C CYS A 275 -11.66 -17.94 -15.86
N PRO A 276 -12.83 -18.38 -16.39
CA PRO A 276 -13.01 -19.76 -16.84
C PRO A 276 -12.25 -20.09 -18.13
N THR A 277 -11.99 -19.09 -18.97
CA THR A 277 -11.33 -19.23 -20.28
C THR A 277 -9.86 -18.83 -20.25
N ASP A 278 -9.32 -18.53 -19.05
CA ASP A 278 -7.93 -18.11 -18.89
C ASP A 278 -7.53 -16.87 -19.73
N ALA A 279 -8.51 -16.00 -20.00
CA ALA A 279 -8.30 -14.78 -20.79
C ALA A 279 -7.52 -13.69 -20.04
N VAL A 280 -7.42 -13.75 -18.69
CA VAL A 280 -6.76 -12.71 -17.86
C VAL A 280 -5.42 -13.21 -17.36
N SER A 281 -4.35 -12.44 -17.55
CA SER A 281 -3.00 -12.81 -17.08
C SER A 281 -2.19 -11.59 -16.68
N PHE A 282 -1.11 -11.79 -15.91
CA PHE A 282 -0.09 -10.77 -15.71
C PHE A 282 0.77 -10.63 -16.97
N CYS A 283 1.11 -9.40 -17.32
CA CYS A 283 2.08 -9.08 -18.37
C CYS A 283 3.21 -8.22 -17.80
N TYR A 284 4.40 -8.35 -18.36
CA TYR A 284 5.56 -7.53 -18.02
C TYR A 284 6.16 -6.96 -19.30
N GLY A 285 6.36 -5.65 -19.34
CA GLY A 285 6.90 -4.92 -20.47
C GLY A 285 6.08 -3.67 -20.79
N PHE A 286 6.65 -2.79 -21.60
CA PHE A 286 5.90 -1.69 -22.19
C PHE A 286 4.99 -2.29 -23.27
N ALA A 287 3.74 -2.56 -22.93
CA ALA A 287 2.75 -2.93 -23.95
C ALA A 287 2.46 -1.68 -24.79
N SER A 288 2.57 -1.79 -26.11
CA SER A 288 2.07 -0.77 -27.03
C SER A 288 0.58 -0.51 -26.72
N ASP A 289 0.14 0.73 -26.80
CA ASP A 289 -1.18 1.23 -26.38
C ASP A 289 -2.39 0.45 -26.96
N SER A 290 -2.22 -0.23 -28.10
CA SER A 290 -3.25 -1.05 -28.73
C SER A 290 -3.73 -2.26 -27.92
N THR A 291 -2.94 -2.70 -26.93
CA THR A 291 -3.31 -3.83 -26.04
C THR A 291 -3.60 -3.40 -24.60
N ARG A 292 -3.40 -2.12 -24.26
CA ARG A 292 -3.66 -1.55 -22.93
C ARG A 292 -5.03 -0.90 -22.80
N ASN A 293 -5.48 -0.25 -23.85
CA ASN A 293 -6.79 0.34 -23.96
C ASN A 293 -7.55 -0.53 -24.94
N GLY A 294 -8.53 -1.30 -24.47
CA GLY A 294 -9.49 -1.92 -25.39
C GLY A 294 -10.11 -0.81 -26.23
N GLU A 295 -9.54 -0.50 -27.38
CA GLU A 295 -10.19 0.38 -28.34
C GLU A 295 -11.48 -0.33 -28.76
N LYS A 296 -12.57 0.24 -28.30
CA LYS A 296 -13.88 0.00 -28.90
C LYS A 296 -13.79 0.43 -30.38
N LYS A 297 -13.78 -0.54 -31.28
CA LYS A 297 -14.36 -0.35 -32.60
C LYS A 297 -15.86 -0.49 -32.52
#